data_397f5ac59234308e7dc82897aa4570a2
#
_entry.id   397f5ac59234308e7dc82897aa4570a2
#
_cell.length_a   1.000
_cell.length_b   1.000
_cell.length_c   1.000
_cell.angle_alpha   90.00
_cell.angle_beta   90.00
_cell.angle_gamma   90.00
#
_symmetry.space_group_name_H-M   'P 1'
#
loop_
_entity.id
_entity.type
_entity.pdbx_description
1 polymer ?
#
loop_
_entity_poly.entity_id
_entity_poly.type
_entity_poly.pdbx_seq_one_letter_code
_entity_poly.pdbx_strand_id
1 'polypeptide(L)'
;MKRSLVAVFTILFSATPTFAQDRVKFPVGVSSKVLGYGHLWAAWRRGFFEREGLDVEVVLMRGTAPAVQTLIAGSISAGLLASDGPITAVEQGADLVMVASSSKLTHMLMGAKNYPTYESLRGATIGSSTLTSGTAFVLRRALKAKGLEYPRDYKLLNVGGTTSAFLAMNAGQIAAAMMAVPNAFQAQDAGFNVIGRVADVVPNYLLSAYNVRRSWAEKNRPLVVRFLEAVVRAKKWFEQDRKAAIEFLAKEFQLTPALAERGLDYYLTHQAWHPELEIELDGLKTVVDIYAEQNNLKGPIPNPEKYVDQSYLRQALKELGLR
;
A
#
# COMPACT_ATOMS: atom_id res chain seq x y z
N MET A 1 12.22 64.42 -53.79
CA MET A 1 11.46 64.15 -52.54
C MET A 1 10.91 62.72 -52.61
N LYS A 2 11.57 61.77 -51.92
CA LYS A 2 11.14 60.33 -51.83
C LYS A 2 10.42 60.13 -50.49
N ARG A 3 9.13 59.80 -50.53
CA ARG A 3 8.32 59.50 -49.35
C ARG A 3 8.45 57.96 -49.09
N SER A 4 9.08 57.60 -48.00
CA SER A 4 9.11 56.22 -47.52
C SER A 4 7.84 55.91 -46.73
N LEU A 5 7.11 54.89 -47.16
CA LEU A 5 5.96 54.35 -46.43
C LEU A 5 6.51 53.31 -45.43
N VAL A 6 6.29 53.57 -44.14
CA VAL A 6 6.55 52.58 -43.06
C VAL A 6 5.28 51.81 -42.81
N ALA A 7 5.26 50.53 -43.16
CA ALA A 7 4.14 49.63 -42.84
C ALA A 7 4.32 49.10 -41.42
N VAL A 8 3.43 49.48 -40.51
CA VAL A 8 3.37 48.93 -39.15
C VAL A 8 2.57 47.62 -39.19
N PHE A 9 3.27 46.49 -38.97
CA PHE A 9 2.65 45.18 -38.83
C PHE A 9 2.21 45.01 -37.37
N THR A 10 0.91 45.11 -37.12
CA THR A 10 0.31 44.83 -35.81
C THR A 10 0.13 43.31 -35.67
N ILE A 11 0.97 42.66 -34.88
CA ILE A 11 0.81 41.23 -34.52
C ILE A 11 -0.27 41.14 -33.44
N LEU A 12 -1.47 40.70 -33.81
CA LEU A 12 -2.52 40.32 -32.88
C LEU A 12 -2.14 39.00 -32.18
N PHE A 13 -1.71 39.09 -30.94
CA PHE A 13 -1.56 37.93 -30.05
C PHE A 13 -2.96 37.46 -29.64
N SER A 14 -3.48 36.42 -30.30
CA SER A 14 -4.71 35.77 -29.89
C SER A 14 -4.41 34.96 -28.61
N ALA A 15 -4.67 35.55 -27.46
CA ALA A 15 -4.69 34.83 -26.20
C ALA A 15 -5.89 33.86 -26.22
N THR A 16 -5.66 32.60 -26.55
CA THR A 16 -6.66 31.57 -26.34
C THR A 16 -6.88 31.43 -24.82
N PRO A 17 -8.14 31.63 -24.34
CA PRO A 17 -8.42 31.41 -22.94
C PRO A 17 -8.17 29.90 -22.64
N THR A 18 -7.13 29.61 -21.88
CA THR A 18 -6.96 28.29 -21.28
C THR A 18 -8.07 28.17 -20.23
N PHE A 19 -9.21 27.60 -20.60
CA PHE A 19 -10.20 27.19 -19.61
C PHE A 19 -9.51 26.19 -18.69
N ALA A 20 -9.21 26.56 -17.46
CA ALA A 20 -8.87 25.64 -16.41
C ALA A 20 -10.09 24.72 -16.28
N GLN A 21 -9.99 23.51 -16.81
CA GLN A 21 -11.03 22.50 -16.69
C GLN A 21 -11.24 22.27 -15.19
N ASP A 22 -12.45 22.54 -14.68
CA ASP A 22 -12.78 22.32 -13.27
C ASP A 22 -12.45 20.86 -12.91
N ARG A 23 -11.49 20.69 -12.01
CA ARG A 23 -11.08 19.37 -11.56
C ARG A 23 -12.19 18.74 -10.73
N VAL A 24 -12.41 17.44 -10.94
CA VAL A 24 -13.42 16.69 -10.17
C VAL A 24 -12.85 16.31 -8.81
N LYS A 25 -13.54 16.68 -7.74
CA LYS A 25 -13.15 16.29 -6.37
C LYS A 25 -13.15 14.75 -6.22
N PHE A 26 -12.03 14.21 -5.75
CA PHE A 26 -11.84 12.78 -5.57
C PHE A 26 -11.06 12.51 -4.26
N PRO A 27 -11.70 12.61 -3.09
CA PRO A 27 -11.03 12.37 -1.81
C PRO A 27 -10.66 10.91 -1.65
N VAL A 28 -9.42 10.66 -1.18
CA VAL A 28 -8.84 9.32 -1.00
C VAL A 28 -8.43 9.11 0.45
N GLY A 29 -8.96 8.08 1.09
CA GLY A 29 -8.56 7.69 2.43
C GLY A 29 -7.38 6.72 2.43
N VAL A 30 -6.45 6.88 3.37
CA VAL A 30 -5.36 5.94 3.58
C VAL A 30 -5.31 5.48 5.03
N SER A 31 -5.11 4.17 5.24
CA SER A 31 -5.08 3.59 6.59
C SER A 31 -3.77 3.83 7.34
N SER A 32 -2.71 4.21 6.63
CA SER A 32 -1.38 4.47 7.20
C SER A 32 -0.50 5.28 6.23
N LYS A 33 0.62 5.81 6.75
CA LYS A 33 1.65 6.46 5.93
C LYS A 33 2.89 5.56 5.91
N VAL A 34 2.94 4.64 4.96
CA VAL A 34 4.02 3.66 4.80
C VAL A 34 4.56 3.69 3.36
N LEU A 35 5.80 3.26 3.18
CA LEU A 35 6.48 3.28 1.87
C LEU A 35 5.71 2.45 0.82
N GLY A 36 5.00 1.39 1.22
CA GLY A 36 4.13 0.62 0.34
C GLY A 36 3.05 1.44 -0.38
N TYR A 37 2.70 2.61 0.15
CA TYR A 37 1.76 3.56 -0.44
C TYR A 37 2.45 4.68 -1.25
N GLY A 38 3.74 4.55 -1.49
CA GLY A 38 4.58 5.58 -2.12
C GLY A 38 4.04 6.10 -3.45
N HIS A 39 3.51 5.21 -4.30
CA HIS A 39 2.94 5.59 -5.60
C HIS A 39 1.68 6.49 -5.46
N LEU A 40 0.83 6.29 -4.44
CA LEU A 40 -0.28 7.21 -4.18
C LEU A 40 0.21 8.59 -3.73
N TRP A 41 1.17 8.63 -2.79
CA TRP A 41 1.77 9.88 -2.33
C TRP A 41 2.47 10.62 -3.46
N ALA A 42 3.18 9.90 -4.34
CA ALA A 42 3.78 10.48 -5.53
C ALA A 42 2.72 10.99 -6.51
N ALA A 43 1.65 10.21 -6.75
CA ALA A 43 0.56 10.64 -7.61
C ALA A 43 -0.05 11.96 -7.13
N TRP A 44 -0.24 12.12 -5.83
CA TRP A 44 -0.75 13.34 -5.24
C TRP A 44 0.27 14.49 -5.27
N ARG A 45 1.46 14.29 -4.69
CA ARG A 45 2.45 15.37 -4.49
C ARG A 45 3.11 15.87 -5.77
N ARG A 46 3.11 15.07 -6.83
CA ARG A 46 3.76 15.41 -8.11
C ARG A 46 2.77 15.75 -9.23
N GLY A 47 1.51 15.97 -8.89
CA GLY A 47 0.51 16.46 -9.82
C GLY A 47 0.06 15.43 -10.87
N PHE A 48 0.17 14.12 -10.61
CA PHE A 48 -0.34 13.13 -11.56
C PHE A 48 -1.86 13.13 -11.59
N PHE A 49 -2.52 13.33 -10.46
CA PHE A 49 -3.98 13.43 -10.40
C PHE A 49 -4.52 14.66 -11.10
N GLU A 50 -3.85 15.80 -10.92
CA GLU A 50 -4.24 17.06 -11.58
C GLU A 50 -4.17 16.96 -13.09
N ARG A 51 -3.17 16.20 -13.63
CA ARG A 51 -3.05 15.96 -15.08
C ARG A 51 -4.18 15.10 -15.62
N GLU A 52 -4.78 14.26 -14.80
CA GLU A 52 -5.96 13.46 -15.13
C GLU A 52 -7.28 14.19 -14.78
N GLY A 53 -7.23 15.50 -14.47
CA GLY A 53 -8.41 16.31 -14.16
C GLY A 53 -9.08 15.96 -12.83
N LEU A 54 -8.33 15.42 -11.88
CA LEU A 54 -8.81 15.08 -10.55
C LEU A 54 -8.24 16.04 -9.49
N ASP A 55 -9.09 16.53 -8.61
CA ASP A 55 -8.72 17.23 -7.37
C ASP A 55 -8.73 16.22 -6.22
N VAL A 56 -7.55 15.62 -5.98
CA VAL A 56 -7.39 14.57 -4.97
C VAL A 56 -6.88 15.17 -3.67
N GLU A 57 -7.62 14.93 -2.60
CA GLU A 57 -7.17 15.11 -1.23
C GLU A 57 -6.89 13.73 -0.59
N VAL A 58 -5.68 13.52 -0.06
CA VAL A 58 -5.33 12.28 0.63
C VAL A 58 -5.50 12.48 2.14
N VAL A 59 -6.47 11.76 2.71
CA VAL A 59 -6.83 11.83 4.13
C VAL A 59 -6.22 10.64 4.87
N LEU A 60 -5.28 10.91 5.77
CA LEU A 60 -4.70 9.89 6.64
C LEU A 60 -5.64 9.56 7.80
N MET A 61 -6.09 8.31 7.85
CA MET A 61 -6.92 7.77 8.92
C MET A 61 -6.08 6.92 9.88
N ARG A 62 -6.53 6.80 11.13
CA ARG A 62 -5.80 6.01 12.13
C ARG A 62 -6.27 4.55 12.08
N GLY A 63 -5.80 3.81 11.05
CA GLY A 63 -6.07 2.38 10.88
C GLY A 63 -7.09 2.05 9.77
N THR A 64 -7.22 0.76 9.48
CA THR A 64 -8.06 0.26 8.38
C THR A 64 -9.54 0.38 8.68
N ALA A 65 -9.99 0.08 9.90
CA ALA A 65 -11.40 0.07 10.23
C ALA A 65 -12.08 1.45 10.06
N PRO A 66 -11.54 2.58 10.59
CA PRO A 66 -12.11 3.90 10.31
C PRO A 66 -12.13 4.24 8.83
N ALA A 67 -11.08 3.86 8.08
CA ALA A 67 -11.01 4.14 6.65
C ALA A 67 -12.05 3.34 5.85
N VAL A 68 -12.29 2.09 6.20
CA VAL A 68 -13.37 1.26 5.62
C VAL A 68 -14.74 1.91 5.89
N GLN A 69 -15.01 2.33 7.12
CA GLN A 69 -16.29 2.97 7.46
C GLN A 69 -16.50 4.28 6.70
N THR A 70 -15.45 5.08 6.54
CA THR A 70 -15.52 6.34 5.78
C THR A 70 -15.76 6.09 4.28
N LEU A 71 -15.19 5.00 3.73
CA LEU A 71 -15.44 4.58 2.35
C LEU A 71 -16.87 4.09 2.16
N ILE A 72 -17.39 3.26 3.07
CA ILE A 72 -18.79 2.78 3.06
C ILE A 72 -19.76 3.97 3.15
N ALA A 73 -19.49 4.92 4.03
CA ALA A 73 -20.31 6.14 4.18
C ALA A 73 -20.27 7.07 2.95
N GLY A 74 -19.32 6.86 2.02
CA GLY A 74 -19.19 7.69 0.82
C GLY A 74 -18.51 9.04 1.02
N SER A 75 -17.91 9.28 2.17
CA SER A 75 -17.14 10.50 2.45
C SER A 75 -15.81 10.54 1.71
N ILE A 76 -15.32 9.38 1.23
CA ILE A 76 -14.18 9.26 0.33
C ILE A 76 -14.58 8.47 -0.91
N SER A 77 -13.95 8.78 -2.05
CA SER A 77 -14.19 8.12 -3.34
C SER A 77 -13.44 6.80 -3.46
N ALA A 78 -12.21 6.76 -2.94
CA ALA A 78 -11.38 5.55 -2.91
C ALA A 78 -10.66 5.43 -1.56
N GLY A 79 -10.27 4.20 -1.21
CA GLY A 79 -9.47 3.90 -0.02
C GLY A 79 -8.27 3.04 -0.38
N LEU A 80 -7.06 3.44 0.03
CA LEU A 80 -5.89 2.59 0.00
C LEU A 80 -5.74 1.93 1.38
N LEU A 81 -6.13 0.66 1.46
CA LEU A 81 -6.41 -0.04 2.70
C LEU A 81 -5.67 -1.38 2.78
N ALA A 82 -5.39 -1.85 3.99
CA ALA A 82 -4.98 -3.23 4.20
C ALA A 82 -6.14 -4.16 3.78
N SER A 83 -5.80 -5.25 3.06
CA SER A 83 -6.80 -6.06 2.34
C SER A 83 -7.76 -6.84 3.23
N ASP A 84 -7.37 -7.15 4.47
CA ASP A 84 -8.21 -7.86 5.45
C ASP A 84 -9.47 -7.09 5.86
N GLY A 85 -9.36 -5.76 6.00
CA GLY A 85 -10.49 -4.92 6.40
C GLY A 85 -11.63 -4.88 5.38
N PRO A 86 -11.39 -4.56 4.10
CA PRO A 86 -12.40 -4.63 3.04
C PRO A 86 -13.02 -6.01 2.88
N ILE A 87 -12.24 -7.12 2.98
CA ILE A 87 -12.79 -8.48 2.94
C ILE A 87 -13.79 -8.67 4.08
N THR A 88 -13.41 -8.32 5.30
CA THR A 88 -14.30 -8.40 6.47
C THR A 88 -15.59 -7.61 6.25
N ALA A 89 -15.49 -6.39 5.72
CA ALA A 89 -16.64 -5.55 5.45
C ALA A 89 -17.57 -6.14 4.38
N VAL A 90 -17.01 -6.70 3.30
CA VAL A 90 -17.80 -7.35 2.23
C VAL A 90 -18.51 -8.59 2.74
N GLU A 91 -17.89 -9.38 3.61
CA GLU A 91 -18.55 -10.52 4.26
C GLU A 91 -19.69 -10.10 5.21
N GLN A 92 -19.63 -8.87 5.71
CA GLN A 92 -20.71 -8.24 6.49
C GLN A 92 -21.74 -7.49 5.62
N GLY A 93 -21.66 -7.63 4.29
CA GLY A 93 -22.61 -7.05 3.35
C GLY A 93 -22.26 -5.67 2.80
N ALA A 94 -21.04 -5.17 3.03
CA ALA A 94 -20.62 -3.88 2.47
C ALA A 94 -20.42 -3.96 0.95
N ASP A 95 -20.81 -2.89 0.25
CA ASP A 95 -20.69 -2.74 -1.19
C ASP A 95 -19.28 -2.24 -1.58
N LEU A 96 -18.24 -3.02 -1.30
CA LEU A 96 -16.86 -2.68 -1.62
C LEU A 96 -16.24 -3.63 -2.65
N VAL A 97 -15.27 -3.11 -3.39
CA VAL A 97 -14.48 -3.89 -4.35
C VAL A 97 -13.06 -3.33 -4.45
N MET A 98 -12.08 -4.22 -4.56
CA MET A 98 -10.69 -3.91 -4.85
C MET A 98 -10.51 -3.74 -6.36
N VAL A 99 -9.89 -2.64 -6.79
CA VAL A 99 -9.73 -2.30 -8.22
C VAL A 99 -8.28 -2.36 -8.70
N ALA A 100 -7.31 -2.27 -7.78
CA ALA A 100 -5.88 -2.42 -8.08
C ALA A 100 -5.12 -2.81 -6.81
N SER A 101 -3.99 -3.49 -6.98
CA SER A 101 -3.08 -3.76 -5.87
C SER A 101 -2.30 -2.49 -5.49
N SER A 102 -1.82 -2.45 -4.26
CA SER A 102 -0.84 -1.44 -3.85
C SER A 102 0.48 -2.10 -3.49
N SER A 103 0.48 -3.02 -2.53
CA SER A 103 1.71 -3.71 -2.16
C SER A 103 1.46 -5.13 -1.68
N LYS A 104 2.44 -5.99 -1.94
CA LYS A 104 2.60 -7.30 -1.29
C LYS A 104 3.25 -7.12 0.08
N LEU A 105 3.32 -8.20 0.83
CA LEU A 105 3.92 -8.23 2.15
C LEU A 105 5.43 -7.99 2.08
N THR A 106 5.90 -6.94 2.74
CA THR A 106 7.33 -6.54 2.77
C THR A 106 7.96 -6.72 4.16
N HIS A 107 7.26 -7.41 5.06
CA HIS A 107 7.69 -7.55 6.44
C HIS A 107 8.85 -8.54 6.58
N MET A 108 9.79 -8.19 7.44
CA MET A 108 10.83 -9.07 7.96
C MET A 108 10.55 -9.37 9.42
N LEU A 109 10.81 -10.60 9.85
CA LEU A 109 10.84 -10.95 11.26
C LEU A 109 12.21 -10.53 11.79
N MET A 110 12.21 -9.53 12.66
CA MET A 110 13.40 -8.99 13.30
C MET A 110 13.51 -9.55 14.71
N GLY A 111 14.70 -10.00 15.09
CA GLY A 111 15.00 -10.52 16.42
C GLY A 111 15.94 -9.62 17.19
N ALA A 112 15.74 -9.50 18.50
CA ALA A 112 16.71 -8.87 19.38
C ALA A 112 18.06 -9.63 19.34
N LYS A 113 19.15 -9.03 19.81
CA LYS A 113 20.52 -9.56 19.64
C LYS A 113 20.68 -11.04 20.03
N ASN A 114 19.96 -11.49 21.07
CA ASN A 114 20.02 -12.86 21.56
C ASN A 114 19.06 -13.82 20.83
N TYR A 115 18.34 -13.33 19.81
CA TYR A 115 17.33 -14.10 19.07
C TYR A 115 17.64 -14.07 17.56
N PRO A 116 18.70 -14.78 17.11
CA PRO A 116 19.13 -14.71 15.70
C PRO A 116 18.37 -15.64 14.76
N THR A 117 17.63 -16.63 15.28
CA THR A 117 16.96 -17.66 14.47
C THR A 117 15.52 -17.88 14.92
N TYR A 118 14.74 -18.60 14.10
CA TYR A 118 13.38 -19.02 14.48
C TYR A 118 13.39 -19.89 15.74
N GLU A 119 14.33 -20.82 15.86
CA GLU A 119 14.44 -21.73 16.99
C GLU A 119 14.68 -21.00 18.32
N SER A 120 15.44 -19.90 18.27
CA SER A 120 15.72 -19.07 19.45
C SER A 120 14.47 -18.40 20.02
N LEU A 121 13.37 -18.33 19.24
CA LEU A 121 12.11 -17.74 19.68
C LEU A 121 11.27 -18.66 20.56
N ARG A 122 11.69 -19.92 20.79
CA ARG A 122 10.95 -20.83 21.65
C ARG A 122 10.93 -20.33 23.09
N GLY A 123 9.72 -20.23 23.66
CA GLY A 123 9.49 -19.65 24.99
C GLY A 123 9.50 -18.12 25.03
N ALA A 124 9.80 -17.44 23.92
CA ALA A 124 9.96 -16.01 23.88
C ALA A 124 8.62 -15.26 23.80
N THR A 125 8.67 -13.96 24.12
CA THR A 125 7.57 -13.02 23.86
C THR A 125 7.84 -12.28 22.55
N ILE A 126 6.92 -12.37 21.59
CA ILE A 126 7.02 -11.77 20.27
C ILE A 126 6.01 -10.62 20.17
N GLY A 127 6.44 -9.48 19.66
CA GLY A 127 5.59 -8.31 19.48
C GLY A 127 4.71 -8.43 18.25
N SER A 128 3.45 -8.00 18.38
CA SER A 128 2.49 -7.86 17.29
C SER A 128 1.79 -6.52 17.35
N SER A 129 1.36 -5.99 16.21
CA SER A 129 0.64 -4.70 16.16
C SER A 129 -0.70 -4.77 16.89
N THR A 130 -1.41 -5.88 16.74
CA THR A 130 -2.57 -6.31 17.53
C THR A 130 -2.57 -7.84 17.57
N LEU A 131 -3.40 -8.45 18.41
CA LEU A 131 -3.47 -9.92 18.47
C LEU A 131 -4.42 -10.52 17.43
N THR A 132 -5.26 -9.69 16.80
CA THR A 132 -6.36 -10.09 15.90
C THR A 132 -6.26 -9.53 14.50
N SER A 133 -5.18 -8.80 14.15
CA SER A 133 -4.99 -8.29 12.77
C SER A 133 -4.56 -9.39 11.80
N GLY A 134 -4.78 -9.17 10.50
CA GLY A 134 -4.28 -10.06 9.45
C GLY A 134 -2.78 -10.29 9.55
N THR A 135 -1.98 -9.26 9.88
CA THR A 135 -0.54 -9.39 10.10
C THR A 135 -0.17 -10.26 11.30
N ALA A 136 -0.97 -10.27 12.37
CA ALA A 136 -0.75 -11.18 13.50
C ALA A 136 -0.96 -12.66 13.11
N PHE A 137 -1.94 -12.92 12.26
CA PHE A 137 -2.15 -14.28 11.74
C PHE A 137 -1.08 -14.68 10.72
N VAL A 138 -0.64 -13.76 9.86
CA VAL A 138 0.54 -13.98 9.00
C VAL A 138 1.76 -14.36 9.82
N LEU A 139 2.03 -13.65 10.92
CA LEU A 139 3.13 -13.97 11.85
C LEU A 139 2.98 -15.38 12.42
N ARG A 140 1.79 -15.74 12.94
CA ARG A 140 1.52 -17.08 13.47
C ARG A 140 1.73 -18.16 12.40
N ARG A 141 1.24 -17.92 11.18
CA ARG A 141 1.40 -18.85 10.06
C ARG A 141 2.87 -19.03 9.68
N ALA A 142 3.64 -17.93 9.63
CA ALA A 142 5.08 -17.98 9.37
C ALA A 142 5.84 -18.75 10.44
N LEU A 143 5.53 -18.51 11.72
CA LEU A 143 6.16 -19.21 12.83
C LEU A 143 5.76 -20.70 12.87
N LYS A 144 4.49 -21.03 12.60
CA LYS A 144 4.01 -22.41 12.52
C LYS A 144 4.73 -23.19 11.42
N ALA A 145 4.96 -22.62 10.26
CA ALA A 145 5.73 -23.22 9.17
C ALA A 145 7.20 -23.47 9.53
N LYS A 146 7.71 -22.83 10.59
CA LYS A 146 9.04 -23.04 11.19
C LYS A 146 9.01 -23.87 12.48
N GLY A 147 7.90 -24.56 12.75
CA GLY A 147 7.76 -25.47 13.89
C GLY A 147 7.47 -24.81 15.24
N LEU A 148 7.01 -23.56 15.24
CA LEU A 148 6.64 -22.81 16.45
C LEU A 148 5.13 -22.55 16.47
N GLU A 149 4.41 -23.18 17.39
CA GLU A 149 2.95 -23.06 17.53
C GLU A 149 2.54 -22.12 18.67
N TYR A 150 1.62 -21.19 18.34
CA TYR A 150 0.98 -20.33 19.32
C TYR A 150 -0.21 -21.06 20.00
N PRO A 151 -0.40 -20.96 21.31
CA PRO A 151 0.43 -20.27 22.31
C PRO A 151 1.46 -21.17 22.98
N ARG A 152 1.63 -22.40 22.51
CA ARG A 152 2.48 -23.44 23.14
C ARG A 152 3.96 -23.05 23.20
N ASP A 153 4.49 -22.55 22.07
CA ASP A 153 5.92 -22.36 21.87
C ASP A 153 6.39 -20.92 22.06
N TYR A 154 5.47 -19.94 22.08
CA TYR A 154 5.78 -18.52 22.27
C TYR A 154 4.55 -17.73 22.75
N LYS A 155 4.78 -16.50 23.25
CA LYS A 155 3.75 -15.57 23.64
C LYS A 155 3.66 -14.41 22.65
N LEU A 156 2.47 -13.84 22.46
CA LEU A 156 2.28 -12.59 21.71
C LEU A 156 1.95 -11.44 22.66
N LEU A 157 2.63 -10.31 22.44
CA LEU A 157 2.37 -9.05 23.12
C LEU A 157 1.90 -8.01 22.11
N ASN A 158 0.78 -7.34 22.41
CA ASN A 158 0.36 -6.17 21.63
C ASN A 158 1.28 -4.98 21.95
N VAL A 159 2.09 -4.59 20.97
CA VAL A 159 3.06 -3.49 21.10
C VAL A 159 2.74 -2.31 20.18
N GLY A 160 1.69 -2.41 19.37
CA GLY A 160 1.34 -1.41 18.36
C GLY A 160 2.15 -1.52 17.08
N GLY A 161 2.37 -0.39 16.41
CA GLY A 161 3.05 -0.35 15.12
C GLY A 161 4.56 -0.59 15.18
N THR A 162 5.21 -0.57 13.99
CA THR A 162 6.63 -0.87 13.83
C THR A 162 7.56 -0.06 14.72
N THR A 163 7.30 1.25 14.89
CA THR A 163 8.11 2.10 15.77
C THR A 163 8.02 1.66 17.23
N SER A 164 6.83 1.34 17.72
CA SER A 164 6.64 0.83 19.09
C SER A 164 7.29 -0.53 19.28
N ALA A 165 7.19 -1.41 18.27
CA ALA A 165 7.86 -2.71 18.28
C ALA A 165 9.39 -2.57 18.35
N PHE A 166 9.96 -1.63 17.60
CA PHE A 166 11.40 -1.32 17.66
C PHE A 166 11.83 -0.88 19.08
N LEU A 167 11.07 0.03 19.70
CA LEU A 167 11.34 0.49 21.05
C LEU A 167 11.20 -0.64 22.09
N ALA A 168 10.18 -1.48 21.95
CA ALA A 168 9.96 -2.62 22.85
C ALA A 168 11.09 -3.68 22.73
N MET A 169 11.60 -3.93 21.52
CA MET A 169 12.75 -4.81 21.31
C MET A 169 14.03 -4.20 21.94
N ASN A 170 14.25 -2.91 21.72
CA ASN A 170 15.42 -2.21 22.29
C ASN A 170 15.40 -2.18 23.82
N ALA A 171 14.20 -2.10 24.41
CA ALA A 171 14.00 -2.19 25.87
C ALA A 171 14.02 -3.61 26.42
N GLY A 172 14.19 -4.64 25.57
CA GLY A 172 14.18 -6.05 25.97
C GLY A 172 12.80 -6.59 26.40
N GLN A 173 11.72 -5.88 26.10
CA GLN A 173 10.35 -6.30 26.45
C GLN A 173 9.84 -7.41 25.54
N ILE A 174 10.34 -7.46 24.29
CA ILE A 174 10.03 -8.50 23.30
C ILE A 174 11.30 -9.02 22.65
N ALA A 175 11.28 -10.29 22.29
CA ALA A 175 12.38 -10.98 21.63
C ALA A 175 12.44 -10.71 20.13
N ALA A 176 11.28 -10.54 19.49
CA ALA A 176 11.18 -10.35 18.05
C ALA A 176 9.89 -9.61 17.69
N ALA A 177 9.85 -9.03 16.49
CA ALA A 177 8.63 -8.48 15.90
C ALA A 177 8.72 -8.46 14.37
N MET A 178 7.55 -8.52 13.70
CA MET A 178 7.48 -8.22 12.27
C MET A 178 7.60 -6.71 12.04
N MET A 179 8.51 -6.33 11.15
CA MET A 179 8.74 -4.94 10.76
C MET A 179 8.67 -4.78 9.24
N ALA A 180 7.90 -3.82 8.77
CA ALA A 180 7.85 -3.49 7.35
C ALA A 180 9.14 -2.79 6.90
N VAL A 181 9.54 -3.00 5.64
CA VAL A 181 10.59 -2.22 4.97
C VAL A 181 10.07 -0.78 4.76
N PRO A 182 10.90 0.27 5.03
CA PRO A 182 12.33 0.25 5.35
C PRO A 182 12.68 0.16 6.86
N ASN A 183 11.71 0.16 7.76
CA ASN A 183 11.99 0.14 9.20
C ASN A 183 12.72 -1.14 9.65
N ALA A 184 12.51 -2.27 8.96
CA ALA A 184 13.29 -3.47 9.18
C ALA A 184 14.81 -3.23 8.94
N PHE A 185 15.16 -2.42 7.94
CA PHE A 185 16.54 -2.03 7.68
C PHE A 185 17.10 -1.12 8.78
N GLN A 186 16.29 -0.19 9.30
CA GLN A 186 16.72 0.61 10.47
C GLN A 186 17.01 -0.27 11.69
N ALA A 187 16.18 -1.29 11.92
CA ALA A 187 16.41 -2.24 12.99
C ALA A 187 17.69 -3.05 12.75
N GLN A 188 17.93 -3.50 11.52
CA GLN A 188 19.16 -4.19 11.14
C GLN A 188 20.39 -3.31 11.38
N ASP A 189 20.35 -2.04 10.95
CA ASP A 189 21.44 -1.07 11.14
C ASP A 189 21.70 -0.76 12.63
N ALA A 190 20.67 -0.90 13.49
CA ALA A 190 20.77 -0.81 14.95
C ALA A 190 21.28 -2.13 15.61
N GLY A 191 21.64 -3.13 14.81
CA GLY A 191 22.21 -4.41 15.29
C GLY A 191 21.21 -5.46 15.72
N PHE A 192 19.95 -5.34 15.30
CA PHE A 192 18.96 -6.41 15.42
C PHE A 192 19.16 -7.45 14.32
N ASN A 193 18.82 -8.70 14.61
CA ASN A 193 18.95 -9.81 13.67
C ASN A 193 17.79 -9.80 12.67
N VAL A 194 18.09 -10.06 11.39
CA VAL A 194 17.07 -10.46 10.40
C VAL A 194 16.88 -11.97 10.52
N ILE A 195 15.80 -12.41 11.17
CA ILE A 195 15.49 -13.85 11.30
C ILE A 195 15.02 -14.40 9.95
N GLY A 196 14.25 -13.61 9.19
CA GLY A 196 13.83 -13.98 7.85
C GLY A 196 12.81 -13.03 7.25
N ARG A 197 12.64 -13.13 5.94
CA ARG A 197 11.55 -12.43 5.24
C ARG A 197 10.27 -13.23 5.40
N VAL A 198 9.19 -12.59 5.82
CA VAL A 198 7.92 -13.28 6.02
C VAL A 198 7.33 -13.78 4.70
N ALA A 199 7.59 -13.06 3.60
CA ALA A 199 7.18 -13.46 2.25
C ALA A 199 7.80 -14.78 1.76
N ASP A 200 8.94 -15.24 2.33
CA ASP A 200 9.53 -16.54 1.99
C ASP A 200 8.72 -17.71 2.57
N VAL A 201 7.88 -17.45 3.56
CA VAL A 201 7.04 -18.45 4.24
C VAL A 201 5.56 -18.28 3.90
N VAL A 202 5.13 -17.03 3.71
CA VAL A 202 3.77 -16.68 3.30
C VAL A 202 3.89 -15.86 2.00
N PRO A 203 4.08 -16.52 0.85
CA PRO A 203 4.30 -15.86 -0.42
C PRO A 203 3.03 -15.16 -0.91
N ASN A 204 3.23 -14.16 -1.77
CA ASN A 204 2.18 -13.46 -2.52
C ASN A 204 1.05 -12.86 -1.68
N TYR A 205 1.20 -12.68 -0.36
CA TYR A 205 0.17 -12.05 0.46
C TYR A 205 -0.10 -10.61 -0.02
N LEU A 206 -1.32 -10.35 -0.49
CA LEU A 206 -1.78 -9.01 -0.87
C LEU A 206 -1.97 -8.17 0.40
N LEU A 207 -0.96 -7.37 0.75
CA LEU A 207 -0.99 -6.56 1.97
C LEU A 207 -2.02 -5.43 1.89
N SER A 208 -2.08 -4.75 0.74
CA SER A 208 -2.96 -3.60 0.56
C SER A 208 -3.42 -3.44 -0.89
N ALA A 209 -4.60 -2.85 -1.04
CA ALA A 209 -5.25 -2.61 -2.32
C ALA A 209 -6.00 -1.28 -2.34
N TYR A 210 -6.25 -0.75 -3.54
CA TYR A 210 -7.17 0.33 -3.79
C TYR A 210 -8.60 -0.21 -3.81
N ASN A 211 -9.46 0.38 -3.01
CA ASN A 211 -10.83 -0.03 -2.79
C ASN A 211 -11.78 1.12 -3.15
N VAL A 212 -12.92 0.77 -3.73
CA VAL A 212 -14.02 1.70 -4.03
C VAL A 212 -15.35 1.05 -3.64
N ARG A 213 -16.40 1.86 -3.51
CA ARG A 213 -17.76 1.30 -3.46
C ARG A 213 -18.13 0.82 -4.87
N ARG A 214 -18.56 -0.44 -4.99
CA ARG A 214 -18.84 -1.08 -6.29
C ARG A 214 -19.91 -0.31 -7.08
N SER A 215 -21.08 -0.08 -6.48
CA SER A 215 -22.20 0.62 -7.14
C SER A 215 -21.86 2.08 -7.52
N TRP A 216 -21.02 2.74 -6.74
CA TRP A 216 -20.53 4.07 -7.06
C TRP A 216 -19.54 4.04 -8.23
N ALA A 217 -18.60 3.10 -8.22
CA ALA A 217 -17.58 2.96 -9.25
C ALA A 217 -18.20 2.63 -10.63
N GLU A 218 -19.24 1.80 -10.67
CA GLU A 218 -19.99 1.50 -11.88
C GLU A 218 -20.57 2.77 -12.52
N LYS A 219 -21.16 3.66 -11.70
CA LYS A 219 -21.73 4.95 -12.15
C LYS A 219 -20.66 6.01 -12.48
N ASN A 220 -19.45 5.86 -11.94
CA ASN A 220 -18.36 6.82 -12.05
C ASN A 220 -17.11 6.21 -12.68
N ARG A 221 -17.29 5.23 -13.56
CA ARG A 221 -16.20 4.48 -14.19
C ARG A 221 -15.07 5.34 -14.74
N PRO A 222 -15.34 6.43 -15.51
CA PRO A 222 -14.27 7.29 -16.03
C PRO A 222 -13.42 7.95 -14.93
N LEU A 223 -14.00 8.24 -13.76
CA LEU A 223 -13.26 8.83 -12.65
C LEU A 223 -12.32 7.81 -12.01
N VAL A 224 -12.77 6.55 -11.83
CA VAL A 224 -11.95 5.47 -11.30
C VAL A 224 -10.82 5.12 -12.26
N VAL A 225 -11.07 5.10 -13.58
CA VAL A 225 -10.05 4.85 -14.59
C VAL A 225 -8.98 5.92 -14.55
N ARG A 226 -9.33 7.22 -14.62
CA ARG A 226 -8.38 8.34 -14.53
C ARG A 226 -7.58 8.35 -13.22
N PHE A 227 -8.22 7.97 -12.11
CA PHE A 227 -7.53 7.80 -10.83
C PHE A 227 -6.44 6.72 -10.93
N LEU A 228 -6.75 5.57 -11.53
CA LEU A 228 -5.80 4.47 -11.69
C LEU A 228 -4.70 4.81 -12.70
N GLU A 229 -5.00 5.55 -13.77
CA GLU A 229 -3.98 6.08 -14.71
C GLU A 229 -2.94 6.92 -13.98
N ALA A 230 -3.38 7.86 -13.15
CA ALA A 230 -2.48 8.69 -12.36
C ALA A 230 -1.58 7.86 -11.43
N VAL A 231 -2.16 6.85 -10.76
CA VAL A 231 -1.41 5.96 -9.86
C VAL A 231 -0.41 5.09 -10.62
N VAL A 232 -0.79 4.54 -11.77
CA VAL A 232 0.10 3.74 -12.64
C VAL A 232 1.25 4.60 -13.15
N ARG A 233 0.99 5.82 -13.63
CA ARG A 233 2.03 6.77 -14.07
C ARG A 233 2.99 7.10 -12.92
N ALA A 234 2.48 7.33 -11.71
CA ALA A 234 3.31 7.60 -10.54
C ALA A 234 4.18 6.39 -10.16
N LYS A 235 3.64 5.16 -10.25
CA LYS A 235 4.42 3.94 -10.01
C LYS A 235 5.54 3.79 -11.05
N LYS A 236 5.25 3.99 -12.33
CA LYS A 236 6.25 3.94 -13.39
C LYS A 236 7.32 5.02 -13.23
N TRP A 237 6.96 6.20 -12.73
CA TRP A 237 7.93 7.25 -12.46
C TRP A 237 9.01 6.81 -11.46
N PHE A 238 8.73 5.98 -10.46
CA PHE A 238 9.72 5.41 -9.55
C PHE A 238 10.78 4.54 -10.26
N GLU A 239 10.43 3.94 -11.39
CA GLU A 239 11.34 3.14 -12.21
C GLU A 239 12.14 4.00 -13.18
N GLN A 240 11.58 5.10 -13.66
CA GLN A 240 12.16 5.94 -14.71
C GLN A 240 13.11 7.00 -14.17
N ASP A 241 12.86 7.55 -12.98
CA ASP A 241 13.66 8.63 -12.38
C ASP A 241 14.07 8.26 -10.95
N ARG A 242 15.01 7.30 -10.87
CA ARG A 242 15.48 6.74 -9.61
C ARG A 242 15.96 7.82 -8.63
N LYS A 243 16.71 8.83 -9.10
CA LYS A 243 17.25 9.88 -8.24
C LYS A 243 16.13 10.70 -7.59
N ALA A 244 15.22 11.23 -8.42
CA ALA A 244 14.08 11.99 -7.91
C ALA A 244 13.12 11.13 -7.06
N ALA A 245 13.02 9.83 -7.34
CA ALA A 245 12.25 8.87 -6.54
C ALA A 245 12.83 8.72 -5.13
N ILE A 246 14.15 8.56 -4.99
CA ILE A 246 14.84 8.46 -3.69
C ILE A 246 14.67 9.76 -2.90
N GLU A 247 14.91 10.92 -3.54
CA GLU A 247 14.75 12.24 -2.91
C GLU A 247 13.29 12.44 -2.41
N PHE A 248 12.30 12.04 -3.23
CA PHE A 248 10.90 12.10 -2.86
C PHE A 248 10.59 11.21 -1.66
N LEU A 249 11.00 9.93 -1.69
CA LEU A 249 10.75 8.99 -0.60
C LEU A 249 11.43 9.44 0.70
N ALA A 250 12.67 9.92 0.61
CA ALA A 250 13.39 10.43 1.77
C ALA A 250 12.63 11.59 2.42
N LYS A 251 12.17 12.56 1.63
CA LYS A 251 11.42 13.71 2.12
C LYS A 251 10.03 13.34 2.63
N GLU A 252 9.24 12.60 1.83
CA GLU A 252 7.84 12.30 2.14
C GLU A 252 7.71 11.39 3.37
N PHE A 253 8.62 10.41 3.53
CA PHE A 253 8.57 9.45 4.62
C PHE A 253 9.59 9.72 5.73
N GLN A 254 10.29 10.86 5.69
CA GLN A 254 11.28 11.28 6.70
C GLN A 254 12.38 10.23 6.93
N LEU A 255 12.89 9.68 5.81
CA LEU A 255 13.97 8.69 5.79
C LEU A 255 15.30 9.36 5.44
N THR A 256 16.41 8.72 5.84
CA THR A 256 17.70 9.07 5.24
C THR A 256 17.69 8.66 3.75
N PRO A 257 18.46 9.35 2.88
CA PRO A 257 18.56 8.95 1.47
C PRO A 257 18.95 7.47 1.28
N ALA A 258 19.86 6.96 2.09
CA ALA A 258 20.28 5.56 2.05
C ALA A 258 19.13 4.57 2.39
N LEU A 259 18.30 4.89 3.38
CA LEU A 259 17.14 4.06 3.72
C LEU A 259 16.03 4.16 2.66
N ALA A 260 15.82 5.34 2.08
CA ALA A 260 14.89 5.53 0.98
C ALA A 260 15.33 4.72 -0.25
N GLU A 261 16.61 4.72 -0.58
CA GLU A 261 17.19 3.94 -1.66
C GLU A 261 17.03 2.43 -1.43
N ARG A 262 17.47 1.92 -0.27
CA ARG A 262 17.29 0.49 0.09
C ARG A 262 15.82 0.07 0.07
N GLY A 263 14.93 0.94 0.55
CA GLY A 263 13.49 0.73 0.50
C GLY A 263 12.97 0.62 -0.93
N LEU A 264 13.32 1.59 -1.78
CA LEU A 264 12.92 1.59 -3.19
C LEU A 264 13.42 0.33 -3.91
N ASP A 265 14.71 -0.02 -3.73
CA ASP A 265 15.30 -1.23 -4.32
C ASP A 265 14.56 -2.49 -3.90
N TYR A 266 14.24 -2.60 -2.62
CA TYR A 266 13.48 -3.74 -2.12
C TYR A 266 12.11 -3.86 -2.82
N TYR A 267 11.36 -2.76 -2.92
CA TYR A 267 10.04 -2.76 -3.55
C TYR A 267 10.09 -3.10 -5.04
N LEU A 268 11.09 -2.63 -5.76
CA LEU A 268 11.26 -2.90 -7.18
C LEU A 268 11.79 -4.32 -7.43
N THR A 269 12.88 -4.72 -6.75
CA THR A 269 13.53 -6.03 -6.96
C THR A 269 12.63 -7.20 -6.58
N HIS A 270 11.87 -7.07 -5.49
CA HIS A 270 10.95 -8.12 -5.04
C HIS A 270 9.53 -7.95 -5.60
N GLN A 271 9.32 -7.01 -6.54
CA GLN A 271 7.99 -6.68 -7.08
C GLN A 271 6.93 -6.53 -5.98
N ALA A 272 7.34 -5.92 -4.85
CA ALA A 272 6.43 -5.64 -3.75
C ALA A 272 5.36 -4.63 -4.16
N TRP A 273 5.65 -3.75 -5.11
CA TRP A 273 4.70 -3.09 -5.98
C TRP A 273 4.59 -3.93 -7.26
N HIS A 274 3.40 -4.48 -7.54
CA HIS A 274 3.20 -5.20 -8.81
C HIS A 274 3.53 -4.26 -9.99
N PRO A 275 4.21 -4.72 -11.05
CA PRO A 275 4.62 -3.88 -12.18
C PRO A 275 3.50 -3.03 -12.75
N GLU A 276 2.31 -3.59 -12.89
CA GLU A 276 1.12 -2.93 -13.42
C GLU A 276 0.01 -2.73 -12.36
N LEU A 277 0.34 -2.86 -11.07
CA LEU A 277 -0.59 -2.77 -9.94
C LEU A 277 -1.76 -3.78 -10.00
N GLU A 278 -1.56 -4.91 -10.69
CA GLU A 278 -2.56 -5.98 -10.73
C GLU A 278 -2.69 -6.70 -9.39
N ILE A 279 -3.88 -7.17 -9.11
CA ILE A 279 -4.15 -8.05 -7.98
C ILE A 279 -3.93 -9.49 -8.45
N GLU A 280 -2.89 -10.12 -7.92
CA GLU A 280 -2.66 -11.54 -8.09
C GLU A 280 -3.67 -12.33 -7.23
N LEU A 281 -4.51 -13.14 -7.86
CA LEU A 281 -5.57 -13.87 -7.15
C LEU A 281 -5.03 -14.85 -6.10
N ASP A 282 -3.85 -15.44 -6.31
CA ASP A 282 -3.20 -16.29 -5.31
C ASP A 282 -2.84 -15.53 -4.04
N GLY A 283 -2.36 -14.28 -4.21
CA GLY A 283 -2.08 -13.40 -3.08
C GLY A 283 -3.33 -13.01 -2.31
N LEU A 284 -4.41 -12.71 -3.02
CA LEU A 284 -5.70 -12.43 -2.41
C LEU A 284 -6.29 -13.69 -1.76
N LYS A 285 -6.16 -14.86 -2.39
CA LYS A 285 -6.58 -16.15 -1.80
C LYS A 285 -5.93 -16.36 -0.44
N THR A 286 -4.62 -16.07 -0.32
CA THR A 286 -3.92 -16.18 0.97
C THR A 286 -4.55 -15.27 2.04
N VAL A 287 -4.99 -14.05 1.67
CA VAL A 287 -5.70 -13.14 2.61
C VAL A 287 -7.05 -13.72 3.02
N VAL A 288 -7.80 -14.26 2.06
CA VAL A 288 -9.13 -14.88 2.29
C VAL A 288 -9.00 -16.15 3.14
N ASP A 289 -7.99 -16.98 2.91
CA ASP A 289 -7.70 -18.16 3.75
C ASP A 289 -7.42 -17.75 5.20
N ILE A 290 -6.62 -16.69 5.40
CA ILE A 290 -6.35 -16.16 6.74
C ILE A 290 -7.62 -15.57 7.37
N TYR A 291 -8.45 -14.86 6.61
CA TYR A 291 -9.75 -14.40 7.08
C TYR A 291 -10.63 -15.56 7.56
N ALA A 292 -10.69 -16.65 6.79
CA ALA A 292 -11.46 -17.84 7.16
C ALA A 292 -10.94 -18.49 8.46
N GLU A 293 -9.62 -18.60 8.62
CA GLU A 293 -8.97 -19.08 9.84
C GLU A 293 -9.30 -18.17 11.04
N GLN A 294 -9.21 -16.85 10.88
CA GLN A 294 -9.51 -15.86 11.93
C GLN A 294 -10.93 -15.94 12.46
N ASN A 295 -11.88 -16.20 11.57
CA ASN A 295 -13.30 -16.20 11.89
C ASN A 295 -13.84 -17.61 12.15
N ASN A 296 -12.99 -18.63 12.16
CA ASN A 296 -13.36 -20.04 12.33
C ASN A 296 -14.53 -20.43 11.41
N LEU A 297 -14.45 -20.04 10.14
CA LEU A 297 -15.53 -20.32 9.19
C LEU A 297 -15.76 -21.83 9.06
N LYS A 298 -17.00 -22.26 9.27
CA LYS A 298 -17.41 -23.67 9.16
C LYS A 298 -17.90 -24.04 7.76
N GLY A 299 -18.00 -23.07 6.86
CA GLY A 299 -18.47 -23.24 5.49
C GLY A 299 -17.34 -23.22 4.47
N PRO A 300 -17.68 -23.22 3.16
CA PRO A 300 -16.67 -23.09 2.12
C PRO A 300 -15.96 -21.73 2.23
N ILE A 301 -14.65 -21.74 1.98
CA ILE A 301 -13.85 -20.50 1.93
C ILE A 301 -14.38 -19.64 0.76
N PRO A 302 -14.64 -18.34 0.97
CA PRO A 302 -15.14 -17.48 -0.09
C PRO A 302 -14.21 -17.42 -1.31
N ASN A 303 -14.78 -17.34 -2.52
CA ASN A 303 -13.97 -17.17 -3.74
C ASN A 303 -13.33 -15.77 -3.74
N PRO A 304 -12.00 -15.65 -3.90
CA PRO A 304 -11.29 -14.38 -3.98
C PRO A 304 -11.83 -13.41 -5.04
N GLU A 305 -12.34 -13.91 -6.15
CA GLU A 305 -12.92 -13.10 -7.24
C GLU A 305 -14.10 -12.23 -6.78
N LYS A 306 -14.81 -12.63 -5.70
CA LYS A 306 -15.90 -11.83 -5.10
C LYS A 306 -15.46 -10.42 -4.72
N TYR A 307 -14.19 -10.26 -4.32
CA TYR A 307 -13.66 -9.02 -3.73
C TYR A 307 -12.99 -8.11 -4.74
N VAL A 308 -12.85 -8.51 -6.02
CA VAL A 308 -12.07 -7.76 -7.01
C VAL A 308 -12.87 -7.42 -8.26
N ASP A 309 -12.56 -6.27 -8.84
CA ASP A 309 -12.90 -5.92 -10.22
C ASP A 309 -11.73 -5.15 -10.85
N GLN A 310 -10.90 -5.87 -11.58
CA GLN A 310 -9.75 -5.29 -12.27
C GLN A 310 -10.09 -4.73 -13.66
N SER A 311 -11.36 -4.67 -14.04
CA SER A 311 -11.76 -4.12 -15.35
C SER A 311 -11.43 -2.63 -15.47
N TYR A 312 -11.45 -1.88 -14.37
CA TYR A 312 -11.03 -0.48 -14.29
C TYR A 312 -9.53 -0.32 -14.56
N LEU A 313 -8.70 -1.16 -13.93
CA LEU A 313 -7.25 -1.14 -14.12
C LEU A 313 -6.88 -1.56 -15.54
N ARG A 314 -7.50 -2.63 -16.07
CA ARG A 314 -7.27 -3.05 -17.47
C ARG A 314 -7.60 -1.94 -18.46
N GLN A 315 -8.68 -1.20 -18.22
CA GLN A 315 -9.02 -0.04 -19.05
C GLN A 315 -7.97 1.06 -18.93
N ALA A 316 -7.55 1.43 -17.71
CA ALA A 316 -6.50 2.43 -17.49
C ALA A 316 -5.18 2.04 -18.17
N LEU A 317 -4.76 0.78 -18.07
CA LEU A 317 -3.54 0.28 -18.73
C LEU A 317 -3.65 0.38 -20.25
N LYS A 318 -4.82 0.04 -20.84
CA LYS A 318 -5.08 0.18 -22.26
C LYS A 318 -5.02 1.63 -22.72
N GLU A 319 -5.64 2.57 -22.00
CA GLU A 319 -5.63 4.00 -22.32
C GLU A 319 -4.22 4.60 -22.19
N LEU A 320 -3.38 4.03 -21.32
CA LEU A 320 -1.95 4.35 -21.20
C LEU A 320 -1.06 3.71 -22.28
N GLY A 321 -1.60 2.85 -23.16
CA GLY A 321 -0.84 2.11 -24.16
C GLY A 321 0.12 1.07 -23.56
N LEU A 322 -0.23 0.50 -22.40
CA LEU A 322 0.56 -0.52 -21.70
C LEU A 322 0.05 -1.94 -21.95
N ARG A 323 -1.09 -2.05 -22.56
CA ARG A 323 -1.75 -3.30 -23.04
C ARG A 323 -2.51 -3.05 -24.33
#